data_4e043480d53281f2e6e740b2d8b87d42
#
_entry.id   4e043480d53281f2e6e740b2d8b87d42
#
_cell.length_a   1.000
_cell.length_b   1.000
_cell.length_c   1.000
_cell.angle_alpha   90.00
_cell.angle_beta   90.00
_cell.angle_gamma   90.00
#
_symmetry.space_group_name_H-M   'P 1'
#
loop_
_entity.id
_entity.type
_entity.pdbx_description
1 polymer ?
#
loop_
_entity_poly.entity_id
_entity_poly.type
_entity_poly.pdbx_seq_one_letter_code
_entity_poly.pdbx_strand_id
1 'polypeptide(L)'
;ATSAPIQHAAIAAFNGGDDIDEYLKQSRRVLKVVGEYMHRRLSDMGAVVQKPEGAFYLFPDFSGFREQLASKDIKTSQALCQALLENTGVAILPASDFGFVPDHLAARLAFVDFDGAESLELAGGDYAEQELGDDFVKQACPRLVTAMDKMEQWLNSL
;
A
#
# COMPACT_ATOMS: atom_id res chain seq x y z
N ALA A 1 -19.57 -17.01 -0.39
CA ALA A 1 -20.26 -16.87 0.92
C ALA A 1 -19.27 -17.16 2.05
N THR A 2 -19.33 -16.40 3.14
CA THR A 2 -18.49 -16.61 4.32
C THR A 2 -18.81 -17.97 4.95
N SER A 3 -17.78 -18.76 5.29
CA SER A 3 -17.98 -20.08 5.90
C SER A 3 -18.62 -19.99 7.29
N ALA A 4 -19.39 -21.01 7.69
CA ALA A 4 -20.10 -21.03 8.98
C ALA A 4 -19.16 -20.84 10.19
N PRO A 5 -17.98 -21.48 10.30
CA PRO A 5 -17.06 -21.21 11.41
C PRO A 5 -16.65 -19.74 11.53
N ILE A 6 -16.41 -19.07 10.39
CA ILE A 6 -16.07 -17.64 10.38
C ILE A 6 -17.26 -16.77 10.81
N GLN A 7 -18.49 -17.13 10.42
CA GLN A 7 -19.69 -16.43 10.87
C GLN A 7 -19.84 -16.52 12.39
N HIS A 8 -19.58 -17.68 12.98
CA HIS A 8 -19.60 -17.84 14.44
C HIS A 8 -18.49 -17.06 15.14
N ALA A 9 -17.27 -17.07 14.61
CA ALA A 9 -16.17 -16.26 15.14
C ALA A 9 -16.46 -14.75 15.06
N ALA A 10 -17.14 -14.29 13.99
CA ALA A 10 -17.53 -12.90 13.81
C ALA A 10 -18.46 -12.39 14.93
N ILE A 11 -19.25 -13.25 15.55
CA ILE A 11 -20.11 -12.87 16.69
C ILE A 11 -19.25 -12.29 17.83
N ALA A 12 -18.14 -12.95 18.19
CA ALA A 12 -17.22 -12.45 19.21
C ALA A 12 -16.59 -11.11 18.80
N ALA A 13 -16.11 -11.00 17.54
CA ALA A 13 -15.50 -9.77 17.03
C ALA A 13 -16.49 -8.59 17.02
N PHE A 14 -17.75 -8.81 16.61
CA PHE A 14 -18.76 -7.74 16.55
C PHE A 14 -19.35 -7.39 17.94
N ASN A 15 -19.28 -8.29 18.92
CA ASN A 15 -19.66 -7.96 20.29
C ASN A 15 -18.65 -7.00 20.95
N GLY A 16 -17.43 -6.89 20.41
CA GLY A 16 -16.38 -6.05 20.97
C GLY A 16 -15.78 -6.63 22.25
N GLY A 17 -14.99 -5.80 22.92
CA GLY A 17 -14.27 -6.12 24.17
C GLY A 17 -12.95 -5.36 24.19
N ASP A 18 -12.35 -5.21 25.38
CA ASP A 18 -11.14 -4.42 25.58
C ASP A 18 -9.96 -4.93 24.70
N ASP A 19 -9.88 -6.24 24.51
CA ASP A 19 -8.89 -6.90 23.65
C ASP A 19 -9.09 -6.57 22.16
N ILE A 20 -10.35 -6.56 21.72
CA ILE A 20 -10.71 -6.18 20.34
C ILE A 20 -10.44 -4.69 20.12
N ASP A 21 -10.78 -3.85 21.07
CA ASP A 21 -10.59 -2.40 20.97
C ASP A 21 -9.08 -2.04 20.92
N GLU A 22 -8.27 -2.69 21.75
CA GLU A 22 -6.81 -2.48 21.73
C GLU A 22 -6.19 -3.00 20.40
N TYR A 23 -6.61 -4.17 19.92
CA TYR A 23 -6.19 -4.67 18.61
C TYR A 23 -6.52 -3.68 17.47
N LEU A 24 -7.74 -3.15 17.46
CA LEU A 24 -8.16 -2.19 16.44
C LEU A 24 -7.39 -0.87 16.54
N LYS A 25 -7.12 -0.40 17.76
CA LYS A 25 -6.33 0.81 18.00
C LYS A 25 -4.92 0.64 17.45
N GLN A 26 -4.23 -0.46 17.76
CA GLN A 26 -2.88 -0.71 17.25
C GLN A 26 -2.86 -0.93 15.74
N SER A 27 -3.80 -1.69 15.21
CA SER A 27 -3.93 -1.89 13.75
C SER A 27 -4.11 -0.58 12.99
N ARG A 28 -4.94 0.34 13.52
CA ARG A 28 -5.12 1.68 12.93
C ARG A 28 -3.86 2.52 12.99
N ARG A 29 -3.08 2.46 14.10
CA ARG A 29 -1.79 3.16 14.21
C ARG A 29 -0.81 2.68 13.14
N VAL A 30 -0.66 1.37 12.99
CA VAL A 30 0.24 0.75 12.01
C VAL A 30 -0.20 1.11 10.59
N LEU A 31 -1.46 0.85 10.23
CA LEU A 31 -1.93 1.14 8.86
C LEU A 31 -1.87 2.63 8.51
N LYS A 32 -2.11 3.52 9.47
CA LYS A 32 -2.00 4.95 9.26
C LYS A 32 -0.58 5.36 8.88
N VAL A 33 0.42 4.99 9.69
CA VAL A 33 1.82 5.39 9.43
C VAL A 33 2.35 4.77 8.14
N VAL A 34 2.02 3.51 7.86
CA VAL A 34 2.42 2.85 6.61
C VAL A 34 1.78 3.53 5.41
N GLY A 35 0.47 3.82 5.48
CA GLY A 35 -0.24 4.52 4.41
C GLY A 35 0.30 5.94 4.16
N GLU A 36 0.61 6.70 5.21
CA GLU A 36 1.21 8.03 5.10
C GLU A 36 2.63 7.98 4.52
N TYR A 37 3.44 7.00 4.91
CA TYR A 37 4.76 6.76 4.32
C TYR A 37 4.66 6.45 2.83
N MET A 38 3.81 5.50 2.44
CA MET A 38 3.62 5.10 1.05
C MET A 38 3.07 6.24 0.18
N HIS A 39 2.10 7.01 0.70
CA HIS A 39 1.57 8.19 0.03
C HIS A 39 2.67 9.21 -0.25
N ARG A 40 3.48 9.56 0.76
CA ARG A 40 4.58 10.51 0.61
C ARG A 40 5.60 10.02 -0.42
N ARG A 41 6.06 8.76 -0.33
CA ARG A 41 7.02 8.18 -1.28
C ARG A 41 6.51 8.23 -2.72
N LEU A 42 5.25 7.86 -2.96
CA LEU A 42 4.64 7.93 -4.30
C LEU A 42 4.51 9.37 -4.80
N SER A 43 4.14 10.31 -3.93
CA SER A 43 4.07 11.74 -4.29
C SER A 43 5.45 12.32 -4.63
N ASP A 44 6.46 11.99 -3.85
CA ASP A 44 7.85 12.43 -4.07
C ASP A 44 8.42 11.89 -5.38
N MET A 45 8.01 10.70 -5.82
CA MET A 45 8.35 10.13 -7.13
C MET A 45 7.64 10.86 -8.30
N GLY A 46 6.64 11.69 -8.03
CA GLY A 46 5.87 12.41 -9.06
C GLY A 46 4.55 11.75 -9.46
N ALA A 47 4.10 10.70 -8.78
CA ALA A 47 2.76 10.17 -8.97
C ALA A 47 1.72 11.05 -8.27
N VAL A 48 0.56 11.24 -8.90
CA VAL A 48 -0.57 11.91 -8.25
C VAL A 48 -1.38 10.88 -7.47
N VAL A 49 -1.46 11.05 -6.16
CA VAL A 49 -2.14 10.09 -5.28
C VAL A 49 -2.86 10.80 -4.15
N GLN A 50 -4.07 10.34 -3.85
CA GLN A 50 -4.86 10.85 -2.71
C GLN A 50 -4.29 10.33 -1.40
N LYS A 51 -4.23 11.20 -0.36
CA LYS A 51 -3.87 10.77 0.99
C LYS A 51 -4.91 9.75 1.48
N PRO A 52 -4.48 8.59 2.01
CA PRO A 52 -5.43 7.60 2.49
C PRO A 52 -6.09 8.07 3.80
N GLU A 53 -7.41 7.97 3.87
CA GLU A 53 -8.20 8.25 5.08
C GLU A 53 -8.59 6.96 5.82
N GLY A 54 -8.26 5.80 5.25
CA GLY A 54 -8.53 4.48 5.83
C GLY A 54 -8.19 3.35 4.89
N ALA A 55 -8.50 2.13 5.31
CA ALA A 55 -8.16 0.89 4.60
C ALA A 55 -6.64 0.74 4.35
N PHE A 56 -6.25 0.05 3.29
CA PHE A 56 -4.86 -0.30 2.98
C PHE A 56 -4.57 -0.22 1.47
N TYR A 57 -5.29 0.65 0.77
CA TYR A 57 -5.13 0.87 -0.67
C TYR A 57 -4.74 2.31 -0.96
N LEU A 58 -3.89 2.48 -1.97
CA LEU A 58 -3.64 3.73 -2.67
C LEU A 58 -3.95 3.56 -4.15
N PHE A 59 -4.25 4.66 -4.83
CA PHE A 59 -4.54 4.65 -6.26
C PHE A 59 -3.68 5.71 -6.97
N PRO A 60 -2.35 5.45 -7.12
CA PRO A 60 -1.45 6.37 -7.78
C PRO A 60 -1.72 6.47 -9.29
N ASP A 61 -1.72 7.70 -9.79
CA ASP A 61 -1.78 8.05 -11.21
C ASP A 61 -0.38 8.47 -11.68
N PHE A 62 0.14 7.76 -12.66
CA PHE A 62 1.46 7.96 -13.28
C PHE A 62 1.36 8.72 -14.61
N SER A 63 0.24 9.38 -14.92
CA SER A 63 0.04 10.11 -16.18
C SER A 63 1.06 11.23 -16.39
N GLY A 64 1.73 11.70 -15.33
CA GLY A 64 2.87 12.62 -15.41
C GLY A 64 4.08 12.05 -16.17
N PHE A 65 4.19 10.72 -16.27
CA PHE A 65 5.26 10.01 -16.99
C PHE A 65 4.83 9.53 -18.38
N ARG A 66 3.69 10.00 -18.90
CA ARG A 66 3.08 9.51 -20.14
C ARG A 66 4.03 9.51 -21.35
N GLU A 67 4.80 10.56 -21.53
CA GLU A 67 5.73 10.67 -22.66
C GLU A 67 6.89 9.67 -22.55
N GLN A 68 7.49 9.57 -21.37
CA GLN A 68 8.58 8.64 -21.08
C GLN A 68 8.12 7.19 -21.21
N LEU A 69 6.96 6.87 -20.63
CA LEU A 69 6.34 5.54 -20.73
C LEU A 69 5.98 5.18 -22.18
N ALA A 70 5.44 6.14 -22.95
CA ALA A 70 5.12 5.93 -24.36
C ALA A 70 6.37 5.66 -25.22
N SER A 71 7.52 6.25 -24.89
CA SER A 71 8.79 5.98 -25.58
C SER A 71 9.25 4.52 -25.44
N LYS A 72 8.78 3.84 -24.37
CA LYS A 72 9.01 2.41 -24.08
C LYS A 72 7.82 1.54 -24.46
N ASP A 73 6.89 2.07 -25.27
CA ASP A 73 5.63 1.42 -25.71
C ASP A 73 4.65 1.08 -24.56
N ILE A 74 4.78 1.71 -23.40
CA ILE A 74 3.88 1.57 -22.24
C ILE A 74 2.79 2.64 -22.34
N LYS A 75 1.61 2.28 -22.87
CA LYS A 75 0.52 3.22 -23.19
C LYS A 75 -0.78 2.92 -22.43
N THR A 76 -0.83 1.83 -21.68
CA THR A 76 -2.01 1.41 -20.94
C THR A 76 -1.68 1.09 -19.49
N SER A 77 -2.69 1.15 -18.60
CA SER A 77 -2.51 0.76 -17.19
C SER A 77 -2.06 -0.69 -17.03
N GLN A 78 -2.52 -1.59 -17.91
CA GLN A 78 -2.09 -2.98 -17.91
C GLN A 78 -0.61 -3.12 -18.28
N ALA A 79 -0.15 -2.45 -19.35
CA ALA A 79 1.24 -2.45 -19.74
C ALA A 79 2.14 -1.81 -18.66
N LEU A 80 1.66 -0.76 -17.99
CA LEU A 80 2.35 -0.14 -16.86
C LEU A 80 2.54 -1.13 -15.69
N CYS A 81 1.48 -1.80 -15.28
CA CYS A 81 1.54 -2.78 -14.19
C CYS A 81 2.45 -3.96 -14.54
N GLN A 82 2.42 -4.43 -15.78
CA GLN A 82 3.32 -5.48 -16.26
C GLN A 82 4.79 -5.03 -16.24
N ALA A 83 5.08 -3.83 -16.72
CA ALA A 83 6.43 -3.27 -16.72
C ALA A 83 6.96 -3.05 -15.29
N LEU A 84 6.12 -2.57 -14.36
CA LEU A 84 6.49 -2.44 -12.94
C LEU A 84 6.83 -3.81 -12.34
N LEU A 85 6.01 -4.82 -12.58
CA LEU A 85 6.27 -6.17 -12.08
C LEU A 85 7.60 -6.73 -12.62
N GLU A 86 7.85 -6.62 -13.92
CA GLU A 86 9.05 -7.16 -14.57
C GLU A 86 10.34 -6.46 -14.13
N ASN A 87 10.29 -5.14 -13.94
CA ASN A 87 11.49 -4.36 -13.64
C ASN A 87 11.75 -4.18 -12.13
N THR A 88 10.72 -4.22 -11.30
CA THR A 88 10.84 -3.90 -9.87
C THR A 88 10.41 -5.04 -8.95
N GLY A 89 9.65 -6.02 -9.46
CA GLY A 89 9.01 -7.07 -8.68
C GLY A 89 7.77 -6.58 -7.92
N VAL A 90 7.29 -5.35 -8.17
CA VAL A 90 6.11 -4.79 -7.50
C VAL A 90 4.86 -5.13 -8.29
N ALA A 91 3.96 -5.92 -7.70
CA ALA A 91 2.69 -6.31 -8.27
C ALA A 91 1.58 -5.37 -7.81
N ILE A 92 0.97 -4.65 -8.76
CA ILE A 92 -0.17 -3.76 -8.54
C ILE A 92 -1.24 -4.03 -9.61
N LEU A 93 -2.48 -3.59 -9.39
CA LEU A 93 -3.58 -3.87 -10.31
C LEU A 93 -3.90 -2.65 -11.19
N PRO A 94 -4.06 -2.85 -12.51
CA PRO A 94 -4.28 -1.75 -13.44
C PRO A 94 -5.63 -1.06 -13.23
N ALA A 95 -5.68 0.24 -13.50
CA ALA A 95 -6.90 1.05 -13.38
C ALA A 95 -8.05 0.51 -14.26
N SER A 96 -7.74 -0.12 -15.39
CA SER A 96 -8.73 -0.73 -16.27
C SER A 96 -9.58 -1.81 -15.57
N ASP A 97 -9.05 -2.51 -14.57
CA ASP A 97 -9.79 -3.51 -13.80
C ASP A 97 -10.84 -2.88 -12.87
N PHE A 98 -10.78 -1.57 -12.69
CA PHE A 98 -11.69 -0.76 -11.88
C PHE A 98 -12.59 0.16 -12.71
N GLY A 99 -12.74 -0.13 -14.02
CA GLY A 99 -13.64 0.57 -14.91
C GLY A 99 -13.09 1.87 -15.53
N PHE A 100 -11.81 2.16 -15.34
CA PHE A 100 -11.15 3.27 -16.05
C PHE A 100 -10.82 2.89 -17.49
N VAL A 101 -10.68 3.90 -18.35
CA VAL A 101 -10.22 3.68 -19.74
C VAL A 101 -8.80 3.09 -19.75
N PRO A 102 -8.46 2.23 -20.72
CA PRO A 102 -7.17 1.52 -20.71
C PRO A 102 -5.94 2.42 -20.69
N ASP A 103 -6.01 3.61 -21.29
CA ASP A 103 -4.93 4.59 -21.38
C ASP A 103 -4.80 5.53 -20.15
N HIS A 104 -5.65 5.32 -19.13
CA HIS A 104 -5.48 5.97 -17.83
C HIS A 104 -4.36 5.26 -17.06
N LEU A 105 -3.19 5.88 -16.99
CA LEU A 105 -1.96 5.30 -16.44
C LEU A 105 -1.96 5.31 -14.91
N ALA A 106 -2.96 4.68 -14.30
CA ALA A 106 -3.09 4.55 -12.87
C ALA A 106 -3.23 3.09 -12.45
N ALA A 107 -3.04 2.82 -11.16
CA ALA A 107 -3.11 1.47 -10.62
C ALA A 107 -3.53 1.46 -9.15
N ARG A 108 -4.15 0.37 -8.69
CA ARG A 108 -4.41 0.14 -7.27
C ARG A 108 -3.21 -0.57 -6.63
N LEU A 109 -2.65 0.05 -5.60
CA LEU A 109 -1.58 -0.49 -4.78
C LEU A 109 -2.13 -0.87 -3.40
N ALA A 110 -1.88 -2.10 -2.95
CA ALA A 110 -2.13 -2.54 -1.57
C ALA A 110 -0.82 -2.47 -0.78
N PHE A 111 -0.83 -1.76 0.37
CA PHE A 111 0.39 -1.55 1.15
C PHE A 111 0.44 -2.44 2.41
N VAL A 112 0.20 -3.74 2.24
CA VAL A 112 0.13 -4.72 3.35
C VAL A 112 1.13 -5.87 3.22
N ASP A 113 2.19 -5.70 2.42
CA ASP A 113 3.26 -6.70 2.32
C ASP A 113 4.26 -6.56 3.49
N PHE A 114 3.77 -6.85 4.69
CA PHE A 114 4.56 -6.92 5.92
C PHE A 114 3.95 -7.94 6.90
N ASP A 115 4.70 -8.35 7.91
CA ASP A 115 4.17 -9.21 8.97
C ASP A 115 3.32 -8.39 9.95
N GLY A 116 2.01 -8.67 9.96
CA GLY A 116 1.06 -7.94 10.81
C GLY A 116 1.25 -8.24 12.29
N ALA A 117 1.61 -9.46 12.66
CA ALA A 117 1.82 -9.84 14.06
C ALA A 117 3.08 -9.16 14.62
N GLU A 118 4.21 -9.25 13.91
CA GLU A 118 5.44 -8.57 14.29
C GLU A 118 5.27 -7.05 14.35
N SER A 119 4.53 -6.47 13.40
CA SER A 119 4.27 -5.02 13.40
C SER A 119 3.41 -4.57 14.57
N LEU A 120 2.41 -5.38 14.99
CA LEU A 120 1.59 -5.08 16.16
C LEU A 120 2.37 -5.24 17.46
N GLU A 121 3.23 -6.28 17.58
CA GLU A 121 4.09 -6.48 18.72
C GLU A 121 5.08 -5.31 18.88
N LEU A 122 5.71 -4.88 17.80
CA LEU A 122 6.61 -3.73 17.78
C LEU A 122 5.88 -2.43 18.18
N ALA A 123 4.70 -2.20 17.63
CA ALA A 123 3.89 -1.01 17.92
C ALA A 123 3.39 -0.96 19.36
N GLY A 124 3.08 -2.10 19.98
CA GLY A 124 2.67 -2.21 21.37
C GLY A 124 3.82 -2.34 22.37
N GLY A 125 5.03 -2.65 21.88
CA GLY A 125 6.27 -2.78 22.66
C GLY A 125 7.12 -1.52 22.62
N ASP A 126 8.17 -1.54 21.80
CA ASP A 126 9.18 -0.47 21.72
C ASP A 126 8.60 0.90 21.32
N TYR A 127 7.47 0.91 20.63
CA TYR A 127 6.78 2.12 20.18
C TYR A 127 5.45 2.40 20.91
N ALA A 128 5.17 1.75 22.05
CA ALA A 128 3.87 1.86 22.73
C ALA A 128 3.45 3.29 23.05
N GLU A 129 4.39 4.09 23.57
CA GLU A 129 4.18 5.47 24.02
C GLU A 129 4.65 6.52 22.99
N GLN A 130 5.03 6.10 21.78
CA GLN A 130 5.58 6.97 20.75
C GLN A 130 4.60 7.15 19.58
N GLU A 131 4.67 8.28 18.91
CA GLU A 131 4.05 8.41 17.59
C GLU A 131 4.87 7.58 16.58
N LEU A 132 4.19 6.74 15.80
CA LEU A 132 4.83 5.91 14.78
C LEU A 132 5.28 6.80 13.61
N GLY A 133 6.53 6.67 13.20
CA GLY A 133 7.13 7.42 12.10
C GLY A 133 7.84 6.53 11.09
N ASP A 134 8.67 7.13 10.27
CA ASP A 134 9.42 6.44 9.21
C ASP A 134 10.34 5.33 9.73
N ASP A 135 10.93 5.50 10.92
CA ASP A 135 11.80 4.50 11.51
C ASP A 135 11.04 3.23 11.88
N PHE A 136 9.81 3.38 12.37
CA PHE A 136 8.92 2.25 12.54
C PHE A 136 8.65 1.53 11.21
N VAL A 137 8.31 2.27 10.14
CA VAL A 137 8.03 1.66 8.82
C VAL A 137 9.26 0.94 8.26
N LYS A 138 10.45 1.51 8.40
CA LYS A 138 11.70 0.87 7.96
C LYS A 138 11.99 -0.42 8.72
N GLN A 139 11.66 -0.48 9.99
CA GLN A 139 11.87 -1.66 10.83
C GLN A 139 10.78 -2.72 10.61
N ALA A 140 9.51 -2.34 10.64
CA ALA A 140 8.37 -3.24 10.56
C ALA A 140 8.03 -3.69 9.12
N CYS A 141 8.32 -2.84 8.11
CA CYS A 141 7.86 -3.03 6.73
C CYS A 141 9.00 -2.93 5.70
N PRO A 142 10.15 -3.62 5.87
CA PRO A 142 11.33 -3.44 4.99
C PRO A 142 11.05 -3.80 3.53
N ARG A 143 10.10 -4.71 3.26
CA ARG A 143 9.71 -5.05 1.88
C ARG A 143 9.02 -3.90 1.18
N LEU A 144 8.14 -3.15 1.88
CA LEU A 144 7.49 -1.96 1.32
C LEU A 144 8.50 -0.84 1.04
N VAL A 145 9.48 -0.64 1.93
CA VAL A 145 10.57 0.32 1.71
C VAL A 145 11.35 -0.03 0.44
N THR A 146 11.77 -1.29 0.33
CA THR A 146 12.47 -1.81 -0.85
C THR A 146 11.64 -1.68 -2.13
N ALA A 147 10.33 -1.93 -2.06
CA ALA A 147 9.43 -1.77 -3.21
C ALA A 147 9.39 -0.31 -3.69
N MET A 148 9.30 0.65 -2.76
CA MET A 148 9.32 2.08 -3.11
C MET A 148 10.66 2.50 -3.72
N ASP A 149 11.79 2.05 -3.15
CA ASP A 149 13.11 2.35 -3.68
C ASP A 149 13.28 1.85 -5.12
N LYS A 150 12.83 0.63 -5.41
CA LYS A 150 12.87 0.05 -6.76
C LYS A 150 11.95 0.77 -7.74
N MET A 151 10.74 1.14 -7.32
CA MET A 151 9.82 1.90 -8.16
C MET A 151 10.41 3.27 -8.52
N GLU A 152 10.99 3.97 -7.53
CA GLU A 152 11.63 5.27 -7.73
C GLU A 152 12.81 5.17 -8.71
N GLN A 153 13.69 4.18 -8.53
CA GLN A 153 14.81 3.93 -9.44
C GLN A 153 14.34 3.66 -10.87
N TRP A 154 13.29 2.85 -11.03
CA TRP A 154 12.75 2.54 -12.34
C TRP A 154 12.10 3.76 -13.00
N LEU A 155 11.28 4.52 -12.28
CA LEU A 155 10.68 5.76 -12.81
C LEU A 155 11.73 6.78 -13.20
N ASN A 156 12.82 6.92 -12.44
CA ASN A 156 13.93 7.81 -12.76
C ASN A 156 14.77 7.33 -13.96
N SER A 157 14.62 6.08 -14.39
CA SER A 157 15.30 5.49 -15.55
C SER A 157 14.49 5.58 -16.85
N LEU A 158 13.27 6.11 -16.78
CA LEU A 158 12.41 6.30 -17.94
C LEU A 158 12.92 7.45 -18.82
#